data_2a9fbadbb82b86c78e382c74668dcfa7
#
_entry.id   2a9fbadbb82b86c78e382c74668dcfa7
#
_cell.length_a   1.000
_cell.length_b   1.000
_cell.length_c   1.000
_cell.angle_alpha   90.00
_cell.angle_beta   90.00
_cell.angle_gamma   90.00
#
_symmetry.space_group_name_H-M   'P 1'
#
loop_
_entity.id
_entity.type
_entity.pdbx_description
1 polymer ?
#
loop_
_entity_poly.entity_id
_entity_poly.type
_entity_poly.pdbx_seq_one_letter_code
_entity_poly.pdbx_strand_id
1 'polypeptide(L)'
;MTCQGGMTVTHPGTRLRAIAARLFDQPTIDRLIDPMIADLQFEHAEALRDGRLWRSRWIAVTGCIAFWKVAAHAWVVEQWHGTLAIAVALSAATVITALAILVVLANTPATVGTQGKMAWLILYLLPQGFAISLPICLALGLFIWLRNERADAWRQRTALWLMRLALLLAIVNTGWIVPAGNNAFRNLVVGAATPRGVNELTVIELGTRLYQGSPGAAVDGALPTVFWINARLALTIAPMLLAVLALAGARTPRRRSAAIVVLTTLTVFAACYLLYSPDDVAVLMRWMPAAAIAWIPDAVAALATISLARHA
;
A
#
# COMPACT_ATOMS: atom_id res chain seq x y z
N MET A 1 48.18 36.12 22.39
CA MET A 1 46.91 35.90 21.65
C MET A 1 47.08 34.64 20.81
N THR A 2 46.68 33.49 21.35
CA THR A 2 46.78 32.18 20.67
C THR A 2 45.37 31.82 20.20
N CYS A 3 45.15 31.95 18.90
CA CYS A 3 43.93 31.45 18.25
C CYS A 3 43.94 29.91 18.26
N GLN A 4 43.32 29.29 19.24
CA GLN A 4 42.95 27.89 19.18
C GLN A 4 41.76 27.75 18.21
N GLY A 5 42.08 27.54 16.95
CA GLY A 5 41.12 27.03 15.98
C GLY A 5 40.75 25.59 16.38
N GLY A 6 39.72 25.44 17.19
CA GLY A 6 39.17 24.15 17.58
C GLY A 6 38.66 23.44 16.33
N MET A 7 39.47 22.61 15.67
CA MET A 7 38.97 21.56 14.78
C MET A 7 38.07 20.66 15.61
N THR A 8 36.77 20.76 15.39
CA THR A 8 35.84 19.78 15.91
C THR A 8 36.10 18.44 15.22
N VAL A 9 36.90 17.62 15.90
CA VAL A 9 37.15 16.24 15.47
C VAL A 9 35.83 15.51 15.61
N THR A 10 35.12 15.37 14.50
CA THR A 10 33.87 14.54 14.46
C THR A 10 34.34 13.10 14.65
N HIS A 11 34.09 12.55 15.84
CA HIS A 11 34.33 11.14 16.12
C HIS A 11 33.57 10.25 15.14
N PRO A 12 34.21 9.17 14.60
CA PRO A 12 33.52 8.20 13.76
C PRO A 12 32.34 7.64 14.54
N GLY A 13 31.19 7.46 13.85
CA GLY A 13 29.96 6.94 14.49
C GLY A 13 28.95 8.00 14.96
N THR A 14 29.31 9.29 15.14
CA THR A 14 28.34 10.32 15.53
C THR A 14 27.21 10.49 14.52
N ARG A 15 27.52 10.42 13.23
CA ARG A 15 26.52 10.42 12.15
C ARG A 15 25.66 9.15 12.16
N LEU A 16 26.26 7.99 12.44
CA LEU A 16 25.55 6.71 12.52
C LEU A 16 24.58 6.72 13.69
N ARG A 17 24.98 7.26 14.85
CA ARG A 17 24.09 7.45 16.00
C ARG A 17 22.91 8.37 15.69
N ALA A 18 23.13 9.46 14.97
CA ALA A 18 22.07 10.38 14.54
C ALA A 18 21.09 9.71 13.57
N ILE A 19 21.57 8.81 12.69
CA ILE A 19 20.73 8.00 11.81
C ILE A 19 19.94 6.99 12.65
N ALA A 20 20.61 6.28 13.57
CA ALA A 20 19.96 5.30 14.46
C ALA A 20 18.85 5.94 15.29
N ALA A 21 19.06 7.14 15.83
CA ALA A 21 18.05 7.88 16.60
C ALA A 21 16.79 8.25 15.80
N ARG A 22 16.85 8.20 14.48
CA ARG A 22 15.70 8.39 13.58
C ARG A 22 14.98 7.07 13.23
N LEU A 23 15.69 5.95 13.33
CA LEU A 23 15.24 4.64 12.87
C LEU A 23 14.75 3.74 14.02
N PHE A 24 15.34 3.87 15.21
CA PHE A 24 15.11 2.96 16.34
C PHE A 24 14.59 3.70 17.56
N ASP A 25 13.99 2.96 18.48
CA ASP A 25 13.62 3.44 19.80
C ASP A 25 14.85 3.55 20.72
N GLN A 26 14.71 4.31 21.81
CA GLN A 26 15.81 4.54 22.76
C GLN A 26 16.34 3.24 23.39
N PRO A 27 15.50 2.26 23.80
CA PRO A 27 15.98 0.99 24.34
C PRO A 27 16.85 0.18 23.35
N THR A 28 16.53 0.19 22.08
CA THR A 28 17.31 -0.47 21.03
C THR A 28 18.65 0.25 20.79
N ILE A 29 18.64 1.58 20.82
CA ILE A 29 19.86 2.37 20.73
C ILE A 29 20.79 2.07 21.89
N ASP A 30 20.31 2.11 23.14
CA ASP A 30 21.12 1.94 24.34
C ASP A 30 21.67 0.51 24.44
N ARG A 31 20.94 -0.51 23.98
CA ARG A 31 21.35 -1.92 24.09
C ARG A 31 22.26 -2.40 22.96
N LEU A 32 22.05 -1.95 21.75
CA LEU A 32 22.72 -2.48 20.54
C LEU A 32 23.60 -1.47 19.83
N ILE A 33 23.15 -0.24 19.67
CA ILE A 33 23.79 0.74 18.83
C ILE A 33 24.91 1.49 19.57
N ASP A 34 24.63 2.00 20.77
CA ASP A 34 25.58 2.77 21.55
C ASP A 34 26.83 1.95 21.95
N PRO A 35 26.73 0.68 22.41
CA PRO A 35 27.89 -0.16 22.68
C PRO A 35 28.75 -0.36 21.42
N MET A 36 28.13 -0.65 20.28
CA MET A 36 28.85 -0.87 19.02
C MET A 36 29.58 0.41 18.53
N ILE A 37 28.94 1.58 18.70
CA ILE A 37 29.57 2.85 18.36
C ILE A 37 30.74 3.15 19.31
N ALA A 38 30.59 2.83 20.61
CA ALA A 38 31.68 3.00 21.58
C ALA A 38 32.87 2.12 21.23
N ASP A 39 32.65 0.85 20.87
CA ASP A 39 33.72 -0.06 20.43
C ASP A 39 34.41 0.48 19.17
N LEU A 40 33.65 0.94 18.17
CA LEU A 40 34.18 1.55 16.96
C LEU A 40 35.08 2.78 17.27
N GLN A 41 34.63 3.64 18.18
CA GLN A 41 35.37 4.83 18.57
C GLN A 41 36.65 4.48 19.32
N PHE A 42 36.59 3.46 20.19
CA PHE A 42 37.74 2.97 20.94
C PHE A 42 38.81 2.40 19.99
N GLU A 43 38.45 1.45 19.13
CA GLU A 43 39.40 0.85 18.17
C GLU A 43 39.98 1.88 17.20
N HIS A 44 39.19 2.84 16.76
CA HIS A 44 39.65 3.92 15.89
C HIS A 44 40.63 4.83 16.60
N ALA A 45 40.36 5.20 17.86
CA ALA A 45 41.26 6.02 18.66
C ALA A 45 42.58 5.30 18.97
N GLU A 46 42.54 4.00 19.25
CA GLU A 46 43.75 3.18 19.45
C GLU A 46 44.61 3.13 18.19
N ALA A 47 44.00 2.87 17.01
CA ALA A 47 44.74 2.86 15.75
C ALA A 47 45.38 4.20 15.41
N LEU A 48 44.76 5.32 15.77
CA LEU A 48 45.33 6.67 15.61
C LEU A 48 46.50 6.89 16.58
N ARG A 49 46.37 6.44 17.83
CA ARG A 49 47.43 6.56 18.85
C ARG A 49 48.69 5.80 18.45
N ASP A 50 48.52 4.62 17.82
CA ASP A 50 49.58 3.80 17.26
C ASP A 50 50.16 4.36 15.96
N GLY A 51 49.69 5.49 15.44
CA GLY A 51 50.11 6.06 14.17
C GLY A 51 49.70 5.30 12.91
N ARG A 52 48.81 4.33 13.04
CA ARG A 52 48.39 3.43 11.96
C ARG A 52 47.18 4.01 11.19
N LEU A 53 47.41 5.08 10.42
CA LEU A 53 46.35 5.81 9.72
C LEU A 53 45.49 4.94 8.77
N TRP A 54 46.14 3.99 8.07
CA TRP A 54 45.41 3.06 7.19
C TRP A 54 44.45 2.15 7.97
N ARG A 55 44.90 1.62 9.09
CA ARG A 55 44.11 0.78 9.99
C ARG A 55 42.90 1.55 10.54
N SER A 56 43.10 2.81 10.94
CA SER A 56 42.03 3.70 11.41
C SER A 56 40.96 3.92 10.34
N ARG A 57 41.33 4.16 9.08
CA ARG A 57 40.35 4.28 7.97
C ARG A 57 39.62 2.99 7.71
N TRP A 58 40.30 1.85 7.77
CA TRP A 58 39.69 0.53 7.60
C TRP A 58 38.68 0.21 8.70
N ILE A 59 39.01 0.54 9.96
CA ILE A 59 38.10 0.41 11.11
C ILE A 59 36.83 1.25 10.90
N ALA A 60 36.94 2.48 10.40
CA ALA A 60 35.78 3.32 10.12
C ALA A 60 34.86 2.72 9.04
N VAL A 61 35.43 2.12 7.98
CA VAL A 61 34.68 1.47 6.92
C VAL A 61 33.99 0.18 7.41
N THR A 62 34.76 -0.70 8.07
CA THR A 62 34.23 -1.97 8.60
C THR A 62 33.18 -1.73 9.69
N GLY A 63 33.38 -0.71 10.55
CA GLY A 63 32.41 -0.29 11.54
C GLY A 63 31.10 0.24 10.93
N CYS A 64 31.19 0.95 9.80
CA CYS A 64 30.01 1.37 9.06
C CYS A 64 29.24 0.16 8.51
N ILE A 65 29.94 -0.83 7.96
CA ILE A 65 29.31 -2.07 7.45
C ILE A 65 28.67 -2.86 8.62
N ALA A 66 29.40 -3.00 9.74
CA ALA A 66 28.89 -3.66 10.94
C ALA A 66 27.63 -2.96 11.48
N PHE A 67 27.63 -1.61 11.50
CA PHE A 67 26.47 -0.83 11.88
C PHE A 67 25.22 -1.19 11.03
N TRP A 68 25.36 -1.17 9.72
CA TRP A 68 24.23 -1.48 8.85
C TRP A 68 23.76 -2.93 9.00
N LYS A 69 24.68 -3.87 9.24
CA LYS A 69 24.32 -5.26 9.53
C LYS A 69 23.51 -5.38 10.83
N VAL A 70 23.95 -4.74 11.90
CA VAL A 70 23.26 -4.74 13.20
C VAL A 70 21.94 -3.99 13.10
N ALA A 71 21.91 -2.84 12.44
CA ALA A 71 20.72 -2.05 12.21
C ALA A 71 19.67 -2.83 11.40
N ALA A 72 20.07 -3.52 10.33
CA ALA A 72 19.17 -4.36 9.54
C ALA A 72 18.63 -5.53 10.37
N HIS A 73 19.48 -6.18 11.16
CA HIS A 73 19.05 -7.27 12.03
C HIS A 73 18.09 -6.80 13.13
N ALA A 74 18.41 -5.71 13.82
CA ALA A 74 17.54 -5.09 14.82
C ALA A 74 16.18 -4.71 14.21
N TRP A 75 16.22 -4.08 13.03
CA TRP A 75 15.01 -3.71 12.29
C TRP A 75 14.14 -4.93 11.96
N VAL A 76 14.72 -6.03 11.47
CA VAL A 76 13.99 -7.26 11.17
C VAL A 76 13.39 -7.87 12.43
N VAL A 77 14.16 -7.97 13.53
CA VAL A 77 13.71 -8.55 14.78
C VAL A 77 12.60 -7.71 15.41
N GLU A 78 12.77 -6.39 15.46
CA GLU A 78 11.79 -5.45 16.01
C GLU A 78 10.50 -5.42 15.19
N GLN A 79 10.63 -5.61 13.85
CA GLN A 79 9.52 -5.57 12.90
C GLN A 79 8.93 -6.94 12.57
N TRP A 80 9.40 -8.02 13.20
CA TRP A 80 9.00 -9.37 12.81
C TRP A 80 7.49 -9.56 12.78
N HIS A 81 6.78 -9.12 13.82
CA HIS A 81 5.31 -9.22 13.88
C HIS A 81 4.63 -8.34 12.82
N GLY A 82 5.15 -7.14 12.59
CA GLY A 82 4.64 -6.24 11.54
C GLY A 82 4.91 -6.78 10.14
N THR A 83 6.12 -7.26 9.89
CA THR A 83 6.52 -7.87 8.62
C THR A 83 5.68 -9.12 8.35
N LEU A 84 5.46 -9.95 9.36
CA LEU A 84 4.60 -11.13 9.26
C LEU A 84 3.15 -10.74 8.95
N ALA A 85 2.58 -9.75 9.64
CA ALA A 85 1.23 -9.29 9.40
C ALA A 85 1.04 -8.75 7.97
N ILE A 86 2.02 -8.00 7.46
CA ILE A 86 2.02 -7.51 6.07
C ILE A 86 2.18 -8.67 5.09
N ALA A 87 3.08 -9.62 5.35
CA ALA A 87 3.27 -10.80 4.50
C ALA A 87 1.98 -11.65 4.42
N VAL A 88 1.31 -11.86 5.56
CA VAL A 88 0.02 -12.56 5.61
C VAL A 88 -1.05 -11.77 4.83
N ALA A 89 -1.09 -10.44 4.97
CA ALA A 89 -2.02 -9.60 4.24
C ALA A 89 -1.79 -9.67 2.72
N LEU A 90 -0.54 -9.61 2.27
CA LEU A 90 -0.18 -9.74 0.85
C LEU A 90 -0.53 -11.14 0.31
N SER A 91 -0.24 -12.19 1.09
CA SER A 91 -0.60 -13.55 0.72
C SER A 91 -2.12 -13.74 0.61
N ALA A 92 -2.87 -13.20 1.57
CA ALA A 92 -4.34 -13.21 1.52
C ALA A 92 -4.88 -12.46 0.31
N ALA A 93 -4.33 -11.27 -0.01
CA ALA A 93 -4.70 -10.51 -1.21
C ALA A 93 -4.45 -11.31 -2.49
N THR A 94 -3.32 -12.01 -2.57
CA THR A 94 -2.97 -12.87 -3.71
C THR A 94 -3.96 -14.02 -3.86
N VAL A 95 -4.28 -14.72 -2.76
CA VAL A 95 -5.25 -15.82 -2.77
C VAL A 95 -6.64 -15.34 -3.17
N ILE A 96 -7.13 -14.25 -2.58
CA ILE A 96 -8.44 -13.66 -2.92
C ILE A 96 -8.49 -13.27 -4.40
N THR A 97 -7.43 -12.63 -4.90
CA THR A 97 -7.31 -12.26 -6.31
C THR A 97 -7.34 -13.48 -7.21
N ALA A 98 -6.58 -14.52 -6.88
CA ALA A 98 -6.53 -15.76 -7.67
C ALA A 98 -7.90 -16.45 -7.69
N LEU A 99 -8.61 -16.52 -6.55
CA LEU A 99 -9.95 -17.07 -6.48
C LEU A 99 -10.96 -16.26 -7.32
N ALA A 100 -10.92 -14.92 -7.24
CA ALA A 100 -11.77 -14.06 -8.06
C ALA A 100 -11.51 -14.27 -9.56
N ILE A 101 -10.24 -14.39 -9.98
CA ILE A 101 -9.87 -14.68 -11.36
C ILE A 101 -10.40 -16.05 -11.79
N LEU A 102 -10.27 -17.08 -10.95
CA LEU A 102 -10.79 -18.41 -11.25
C LEU A 102 -12.30 -18.41 -11.44
N VAL A 103 -13.05 -17.65 -10.62
CA VAL A 103 -14.50 -17.48 -10.77
C VAL A 103 -14.82 -16.81 -12.10
N VAL A 104 -14.13 -15.75 -12.48
CA VAL A 104 -14.31 -15.08 -13.78
C VAL A 104 -14.04 -16.06 -14.93
N LEU A 105 -12.95 -16.82 -14.86
CA LEU A 105 -12.58 -17.76 -15.89
C LEU A 105 -13.56 -18.94 -16.00
N ALA A 106 -14.08 -19.42 -14.85
CA ALA A 106 -15.10 -20.50 -14.86
C ALA A 106 -16.40 -20.07 -15.53
N ASN A 107 -16.72 -18.77 -15.48
CA ASN A 107 -17.92 -18.21 -16.12
C ASN A 107 -17.66 -17.70 -17.57
N THR A 108 -16.41 -17.77 -18.05
CA THR A 108 -16.08 -17.38 -19.43
C THR A 108 -16.42 -18.50 -20.40
N PRO A 109 -17.16 -18.25 -21.50
CA PRO A 109 -17.56 -19.28 -22.45
C PRO A 109 -16.37 -20.06 -23.01
N ALA A 110 -16.48 -21.38 -23.07
CA ALA A 110 -15.43 -22.29 -23.54
C ALA A 110 -15.04 -22.15 -25.04
N THR A 111 -15.78 -21.30 -25.77
CA THR A 111 -15.53 -21.01 -27.21
C THR A 111 -14.21 -20.29 -27.49
N VAL A 112 -13.61 -19.71 -26.47
CA VAL A 112 -12.32 -19.03 -26.58
C VAL A 112 -11.22 -20.06 -26.44
N GLY A 113 -10.77 -20.74 -27.49
CA GLY A 113 -9.69 -21.74 -27.56
C GLY A 113 -8.56 -21.56 -26.50
N THR A 114 -8.89 -21.84 -25.24
CA THR A 114 -8.36 -21.12 -24.06
C THR A 114 -7.14 -21.80 -23.42
N GLN A 115 -6.84 -23.05 -23.73
CA GLN A 115 -5.81 -23.78 -22.98
C GLN A 115 -4.41 -23.14 -23.04
N GLY A 116 -4.01 -22.59 -24.18
CA GLY A 116 -2.73 -21.86 -24.30
C GLY A 116 -2.77 -20.40 -23.84
N LYS A 117 -3.98 -19.83 -23.63
CA LYS A 117 -4.17 -18.41 -23.32
C LYS A 117 -4.50 -18.15 -21.84
N MET A 118 -4.75 -19.22 -21.05
CA MET A 118 -5.19 -19.10 -19.65
C MET A 118 -4.22 -18.30 -18.79
N ALA A 119 -2.92 -18.52 -18.94
CA ALA A 119 -1.91 -17.77 -18.19
C ALA A 119 -1.95 -16.26 -18.49
N TRP A 120 -2.19 -15.89 -19.74
CA TRP A 120 -2.34 -14.50 -20.16
C TRP A 120 -3.62 -13.88 -19.64
N LEU A 121 -4.72 -14.62 -19.62
CA LEU A 121 -5.99 -14.16 -19.05
C LEU A 121 -5.84 -13.87 -17.56
N ILE A 122 -5.17 -14.75 -16.79
CA ILE A 122 -4.87 -14.54 -15.39
C ILE A 122 -4.02 -13.27 -15.21
N LEU A 123 -2.95 -13.13 -15.99
CA LEU A 123 -2.04 -11.99 -15.91
C LEU A 123 -2.76 -10.65 -16.14
N TYR A 124 -3.69 -10.61 -17.10
CA TYR A 124 -4.43 -9.38 -17.42
C TYR A 124 -5.51 -9.02 -16.39
N LEU A 125 -6.10 -10.01 -15.71
CA LEU A 125 -7.09 -9.78 -14.65
C LEU A 125 -6.46 -9.50 -13.28
N LEU A 126 -5.21 -9.88 -13.08
CA LEU A 126 -4.51 -9.73 -11.80
C LEU A 126 -4.48 -8.27 -11.28
N PRO A 127 -4.21 -7.24 -12.09
CA PRO A 127 -4.23 -5.85 -11.63
C PRO A 127 -5.62 -5.40 -11.11
N GLN A 128 -6.69 -5.87 -11.73
CA GLN A 128 -8.06 -5.56 -11.31
C GLN A 128 -8.39 -6.19 -9.95
N GLY A 129 -8.04 -7.46 -9.76
CA GLY A 129 -8.21 -8.14 -8.48
C GLY A 129 -7.38 -7.48 -7.37
N PHE A 130 -6.15 -7.08 -7.64
CA PHE A 130 -5.31 -6.37 -6.68
C PHE A 130 -5.82 -4.96 -6.36
N ALA A 131 -6.46 -4.27 -7.28
CA ALA A 131 -7.03 -2.96 -7.01
C ALA A 131 -8.04 -2.98 -5.84
N ILE A 132 -8.73 -4.10 -5.64
CA ILE A 132 -9.73 -4.29 -4.58
C ILE A 132 -9.13 -5.00 -3.37
N SER A 133 -8.46 -6.14 -3.57
CA SER A 133 -8.02 -7.02 -2.48
C SER A 133 -6.85 -6.44 -1.68
N LEU A 134 -5.91 -5.78 -2.34
CA LEU A 134 -4.70 -5.27 -1.70
C LEU A 134 -4.98 -4.18 -0.65
N PRO A 135 -5.78 -3.13 -0.92
CA PRO A 135 -6.13 -2.13 0.10
C PRO A 135 -6.76 -2.72 1.35
N ILE A 136 -7.65 -3.68 1.16
CA ILE A 136 -8.39 -4.36 2.23
C ILE A 136 -7.44 -5.18 3.10
N CYS A 137 -6.62 -6.02 2.47
CA CYS A 137 -5.68 -6.87 3.18
C CYS A 137 -4.58 -6.06 3.88
N LEU A 138 -4.11 -4.96 3.26
CA LEU A 138 -3.17 -4.03 3.90
C LEU A 138 -3.78 -3.34 5.12
N ALA A 139 -5.05 -2.91 5.05
CA ALA A 139 -5.73 -2.29 6.18
C ALA A 139 -5.85 -3.27 7.36
N LEU A 140 -6.25 -4.51 7.10
CA LEU A 140 -6.33 -5.55 8.14
C LEU A 140 -4.95 -5.89 8.72
N GLY A 141 -3.93 -6.02 7.86
CA GLY A 141 -2.55 -6.26 8.29
C GLY A 141 -2.00 -5.12 9.15
N LEU A 142 -2.21 -3.87 8.73
CA LEU A 142 -1.85 -2.69 9.50
C LEU A 142 -2.60 -2.61 10.83
N PHE A 143 -3.90 -2.93 10.84
CA PHE A 143 -4.69 -2.98 12.06
C PHE A 143 -4.17 -4.00 13.06
N ILE A 144 -3.88 -5.22 12.62
CA ILE A 144 -3.33 -6.30 13.46
C ILE A 144 -1.97 -5.87 14.01
N TRP A 145 -1.10 -5.33 13.17
CA TRP A 145 0.24 -4.89 13.54
C TRP A 145 0.22 -3.76 14.57
N LEU A 146 -0.55 -2.71 14.30
CA LEU A 146 -0.63 -1.55 15.20
C LEU A 146 -1.32 -1.87 16.54
N ARG A 147 -2.17 -2.92 16.56
CA ARG A 147 -2.90 -3.32 17.75
C ARG A 147 -2.09 -4.19 18.70
N ASN A 148 -1.20 -5.05 18.18
CA ASN A 148 -0.46 -6.03 19.00
C ASN A 148 0.62 -5.40 19.88
N GLU A 149 1.05 -4.19 19.55
CA GLU A 149 2.13 -3.52 20.26
C GLU A 149 1.76 -2.07 20.54
N ARG A 150 2.27 -1.51 21.66
CA ARG A 150 2.11 -0.08 21.95
C ARG A 150 2.66 0.73 20.77
N ALA A 151 1.79 1.52 20.14
CA ALA A 151 2.11 2.23 18.91
C ALA A 151 3.11 3.36 19.19
N ASP A 152 4.40 3.06 19.13
CA ASP A 152 5.48 4.03 19.21
C ASP A 152 5.41 5.00 18.02
N ALA A 153 5.89 6.22 18.20
CA ALA A 153 5.87 7.27 17.18
C ALA A 153 6.50 6.82 15.85
N TRP A 154 7.49 5.92 15.92
CA TRP A 154 8.14 5.35 14.75
C TRP A 154 7.20 4.44 13.92
N ARG A 155 6.43 3.57 14.57
CA ARG A 155 5.47 2.68 13.89
C ARG A 155 4.39 3.48 13.17
N GLN A 156 3.94 4.57 13.78
CA GLN A 156 3.00 5.49 13.11
C GLN A 156 3.61 6.11 11.85
N ARG A 157 4.90 6.50 11.88
CA ARG A 157 5.61 7.03 10.70
C ARG A 157 5.74 5.97 9.60
N THR A 158 6.08 4.71 9.97
CA THR A 158 6.17 3.60 9.02
C THR A 158 4.80 3.28 8.40
N ALA A 159 3.74 3.26 9.21
CA ALA A 159 2.37 3.09 8.70
C ALA A 159 1.99 4.19 7.71
N LEU A 160 2.28 5.46 8.03
CA LEU A 160 2.04 6.60 7.14
C LEU A 160 2.85 6.49 5.83
N TRP A 161 4.09 6.01 5.89
CA TRP A 161 4.90 5.80 4.70
C TRP A 161 4.33 4.68 3.81
N LEU A 162 3.93 3.54 4.39
CA LEU A 162 3.26 2.45 3.68
C LEU A 162 1.94 2.90 3.04
N MET A 163 1.18 3.76 3.73
CA MET A 163 -0.04 4.36 3.18
C MET A 163 0.25 5.20 1.93
N ARG A 164 1.30 6.04 1.97
CA ARG A 164 1.70 6.86 0.81
C ARG A 164 2.13 5.99 -0.37
N LEU A 165 2.89 4.93 -0.10
CA LEU A 165 3.30 3.98 -1.12
C LEU A 165 2.09 3.24 -1.71
N ALA A 166 1.17 2.77 -0.87
CA ALA A 166 -0.05 2.11 -1.31
C ALA A 166 -0.93 3.05 -2.16
N LEU A 167 -1.04 4.32 -1.78
CA LEU A 167 -1.75 5.34 -2.57
C LEU A 167 -1.09 5.53 -3.94
N LEU A 168 0.23 5.66 -3.99
CA LEU A 168 0.96 5.81 -5.26
C LEU A 168 0.75 4.59 -6.17
N LEU A 169 0.86 3.38 -5.61
CA LEU A 169 0.61 2.15 -6.35
C LEU A 169 -0.84 2.05 -6.82
N ALA A 170 -1.81 2.49 -6.01
CA ALA A 170 -3.21 2.53 -6.41
C ALA A 170 -3.45 3.51 -7.58
N ILE A 171 -2.84 4.70 -7.54
CA ILE A 171 -2.91 5.68 -8.65
C ILE A 171 -2.41 5.05 -9.95
N VAL A 172 -1.24 4.43 -9.93
CA VAL A 172 -0.65 3.80 -11.12
C VAL A 172 -1.50 2.62 -11.59
N ASN A 173 -1.92 1.77 -10.65
CA ASN A 173 -2.69 0.57 -10.97
C ASN A 173 -4.06 0.91 -11.58
N THR A 174 -4.85 1.74 -10.92
CA THR A 174 -6.21 2.08 -11.39
C THR A 174 -6.21 3.03 -12.58
N GLY A 175 -5.21 3.91 -12.69
CA GLY A 175 -5.10 4.89 -13.77
C GLY A 175 -4.62 4.31 -15.09
N TRP A 176 -3.72 3.33 -15.07
CA TRP A 176 -3.05 2.82 -16.27
C TRP A 176 -3.03 1.30 -16.38
N ILE A 177 -2.66 0.57 -15.30
CA ILE A 177 -2.42 -0.88 -15.39
C ILE A 177 -3.74 -1.64 -15.57
N VAL A 178 -4.77 -1.32 -14.78
CA VAL A 178 -6.11 -1.95 -14.91
C VAL A 178 -6.72 -1.71 -16.29
N PRO A 179 -6.76 -0.47 -16.84
CA PRO A 179 -7.25 -0.24 -18.20
C PRO A 179 -6.48 -1.02 -19.27
N ALA A 180 -5.16 -1.05 -19.17
CA ALA A 180 -4.32 -1.78 -20.11
C ALA A 180 -4.59 -3.29 -20.03
N GLY A 181 -4.73 -3.84 -18.82
CA GLY A 181 -5.10 -5.23 -18.58
C GLY A 181 -6.47 -5.59 -19.17
N ASN A 182 -7.48 -4.76 -18.91
CA ASN A 182 -8.84 -4.95 -19.44
C ASN A 182 -8.85 -4.92 -20.97
N ASN A 183 -8.14 -3.98 -21.57
CA ASN A 183 -8.02 -3.90 -23.03
C ASN A 183 -7.31 -5.14 -23.62
N ALA A 184 -6.23 -5.59 -23.00
CA ALA A 184 -5.51 -6.79 -23.41
C ALA A 184 -6.38 -8.06 -23.25
N PHE A 185 -7.10 -8.17 -22.13
CA PHE A 185 -8.05 -9.26 -21.89
C PHE A 185 -9.13 -9.30 -22.98
N ARG A 186 -9.77 -8.18 -23.27
CA ARG A 186 -10.78 -8.07 -24.30
C ARG A 186 -10.24 -8.48 -25.68
N ASN A 187 -9.06 -7.96 -26.05
CA ASN A 187 -8.44 -8.28 -27.34
C ASN A 187 -8.15 -9.78 -27.48
N LEU A 188 -7.86 -10.45 -26.37
CA LEU A 188 -7.61 -11.88 -26.34
C LEU A 188 -8.91 -12.72 -26.45
N VAL A 189 -10.01 -12.23 -25.86
CA VAL A 189 -11.29 -12.95 -25.79
C VAL A 189 -12.20 -12.63 -26.98
N VAL A 190 -12.36 -11.34 -27.30
CA VAL A 190 -13.36 -10.88 -28.27
C VAL A 190 -12.72 -10.48 -29.61
N GLY A 191 -11.45 -10.12 -29.59
CA GLY A 191 -10.69 -9.66 -30.75
C GLY A 191 -10.48 -8.15 -30.81
N ALA A 192 -9.40 -7.73 -31.46
CA ALA A 192 -8.97 -6.34 -31.50
C ALA A 192 -9.86 -5.41 -32.34
N ALA A 193 -10.73 -5.96 -33.19
CA ALA A 193 -11.61 -5.18 -34.09
C ALA A 193 -12.80 -4.53 -33.37
N THR A 194 -13.13 -4.97 -32.15
CA THR A 194 -14.23 -4.39 -31.38
C THR A 194 -13.85 -3.06 -30.73
N PRO A 195 -14.73 -2.06 -30.69
CA PRO A 195 -14.46 -0.78 -30.04
C PRO A 195 -14.11 -0.95 -28.56
N ARG A 196 -13.21 -0.10 -28.04
CA ARG A 196 -12.84 -0.10 -26.64
C ARG A 196 -14.00 0.28 -25.75
N GLY A 197 -14.28 -0.52 -24.73
CA GLY A 197 -15.22 -0.18 -23.66
C GLY A 197 -14.69 0.97 -22.79
N VAL A 198 -15.61 1.63 -22.07
CA VAL A 198 -15.28 2.76 -21.19
C VAL A 198 -14.33 2.35 -20.05
N ASN A 199 -14.46 1.11 -19.56
CA ASN A 199 -13.60 0.52 -18.52
C ASN A 199 -12.16 0.23 -18.97
N GLU A 200 -11.88 0.27 -20.27
CA GLU A 200 -10.56 0.03 -20.87
C GLU A 200 -9.79 1.33 -21.15
N LEU A 201 -10.44 2.46 -20.97
CA LEU A 201 -9.82 3.78 -21.20
C LEU A 201 -9.01 4.18 -19.97
N THR A 202 -7.87 4.81 -20.20
CA THR A 202 -7.07 5.44 -19.12
C THR A 202 -7.83 6.62 -18.51
N VAL A 203 -7.40 7.09 -17.34
CA VAL A 203 -8.00 8.28 -16.70
C VAL A 203 -7.91 9.52 -17.62
N ILE A 204 -6.81 9.64 -18.39
CA ILE A 204 -6.62 10.74 -19.32
C ILE A 204 -7.61 10.65 -20.49
N GLU A 205 -7.78 9.47 -21.07
CA GLU A 205 -8.75 9.24 -22.16
C GLU A 205 -10.19 9.47 -21.70
N LEU A 206 -10.52 9.06 -20.48
CA LEU A 206 -11.84 9.33 -19.87
C LEU A 206 -12.07 10.82 -19.66
N GLY A 207 -11.07 11.54 -19.15
CA GLY A 207 -11.12 12.99 -18.98
C GLY A 207 -11.30 13.71 -20.30
N THR A 208 -10.59 13.28 -21.34
CA THR A 208 -10.70 13.86 -22.70
C THR A 208 -12.11 13.64 -23.27
N ARG A 209 -12.69 12.45 -23.12
CA ARG A 209 -14.06 12.17 -23.56
C ARG A 209 -15.09 13.03 -22.83
N LEU A 210 -14.91 13.23 -21.53
CA LEU A 210 -15.80 14.07 -20.73
C LEU A 210 -15.73 15.53 -21.19
N TYR A 211 -14.50 16.05 -21.44
CA TYR A 211 -14.28 17.42 -21.90
C TYR A 211 -14.83 17.66 -23.31
N GLN A 212 -14.71 16.72 -24.22
CA GLN A 212 -15.20 16.83 -25.58
C GLN A 212 -16.74 16.81 -25.69
N GLY A 213 -17.43 16.73 -24.57
CA GLY A 213 -18.89 16.78 -24.55
C GLY A 213 -19.56 15.62 -25.29
N SER A 214 -18.76 14.58 -25.66
CA SER A 214 -19.35 13.34 -26.13
C SER A 214 -20.05 12.72 -24.90
N PRO A 215 -21.36 13.00 -24.69
CA PRO A 215 -22.13 12.19 -23.79
C PRO A 215 -22.00 10.83 -24.41
N GLY A 216 -21.27 9.93 -23.71
CA GLY A 216 -21.08 8.59 -24.24
C GLY A 216 -22.42 8.16 -24.75
N ALA A 217 -22.53 7.98 -26.07
CA ALA A 217 -23.66 7.32 -26.60
C ALA A 217 -23.82 6.11 -25.69
N ALA A 218 -24.90 6.07 -24.93
CA ALA A 218 -25.24 4.92 -24.13
C ALA A 218 -25.32 3.80 -25.18
N VAL A 219 -24.19 3.14 -25.40
CA VAL A 219 -24.19 1.83 -26.01
C VAL A 219 -25.02 1.05 -25.01
N ASP A 220 -26.15 0.59 -25.45
CA ASP A 220 -27.17 -0.04 -24.62
C ASP A 220 -26.52 -0.88 -23.50
N GLY A 221 -26.71 -0.48 -22.25
CA GLY A 221 -26.15 -1.12 -21.05
C GLY A 221 -24.79 -0.60 -20.55
N ALA A 222 -24.11 0.34 -21.20
CA ALA A 222 -22.84 0.85 -20.71
C ALA A 222 -23.03 1.90 -19.61
N LEU A 223 -22.33 1.73 -18.49
CA LEU A 223 -22.30 2.73 -17.43
C LEU A 223 -21.71 4.04 -17.93
N PRO A 224 -22.22 5.21 -17.50
CA PRO A 224 -21.76 6.51 -17.97
C PRO A 224 -20.30 6.76 -17.62
N THR A 225 -19.60 7.50 -18.48
CA THR A 225 -18.18 7.88 -18.28
C THR A 225 -17.92 8.49 -16.91
N VAL A 226 -18.89 9.28 -16.42
CA VAL A 226 -18.83 9.90 -15.06
C VAL A 226 -18.72 8.85 -13.96
N PHE A 227 -19.46 7.73 -14.06
CA PHE A 227 -19.34 6.64 -13.08
C PHE A 227 -17.92 6.08 -13.06
N TRP A 228 -17.35 5.75 -14.22
CA TRP A 228 -16.03 5.14 -14.30
C TRP A 228 -14.90 6.06 -13.81
N ILE A 229 -14.99 7.35 -14.06
CA ILE A 229 -14.03 8.33 -13.51
C ILE A 229 -14.10 8.33 -11.99
N ASN A 230 -15.31 8.44 -11.42
CA ASN A 230 -15.51 8.48 -9.98
C ASN A 230 -15.13 7.14 -9.32
N ALA A 231 -15.47 6.00 -9.92
CA ALA A 231 -15.10 4.68 -9.41
C ALA A 231 -13.57 4.50 -9.33
N ARG A 232 -12.82 5.00 -10.31
CA ARG A 232 -11.35 4.97 -10.28
C ARG A 232 -10.77 5.89 -9.23
N LEU A 233 -11.31 7.09 -9.07
CA LEU A 233 -10.89 8.01 -8.02
C LEU A 233 -11.18 7.40 -6.64
N ALA A 234 -12.36 6.83 -6.43
CA ALA A 234 -12.73 6.14 -5.21
C ALA A 234 -11.77 4.97 -4.90
N LEU A 235 -11.54 4.06 -5.86
CA LEU A 235 -10.57 2.96 -5.71
C LEU A 235 -9.13 3.45 -5.44
N THR A 236 -8.77 4.61 -5.95
CA THR A 236 -7.46 5.22 -5.70
C THR A 236 -7.33 5.72 -4.26
N ILE A 237 -8.40 6.27 -3.68
CA ILE A 237 -8.42 6.84 -2.34
C ILE A 237 -8.69 5.76 -1.27
N ALA A 238 -9.39 4.68 -1.62
CA ALA A 238 -9.75 3.59 -0.72
C ALA A 238 -8.60 3.06 0.16
N PRO A 239 -7.37 2.81 -0.36
CA PRO A 239 -6.24 2.37 0.46
C PRO A 239 -5.91 3.32 1.60
N MET A 240 -5.98 4.63 1.34
CA MET A 240 -5.71 5.66 2.35
C MET A 240 -6.80 5.67 3.42
N LEU A 241 -8.07 5.65 3.04
CA LEU A 241 -9.20 5.65 3.97
C LEU A 241 -9.20 4.40 4.84
N LEU A 242 -8.98 3.23 4.27
CA LEU A 242 -8.90 1.97 5.00
C LEU A 242 -7.71 1.90 5.95
N ALA A 243 -6.58 2.50 5.59
CA ALA A 243 -5.43 2.57 6.48
C ALA A 243 -5.65 3.57 7.63
N VAL A 244 -6.34 4.70 7.39
CA VAL A 244 -6.76 5.62 8.46
C VAL A 244 -7.78 4.95 9.38
N LEU A 245 -8.71 4.15 8.84
CA LEU A 245 -9.63 3.32 9.61
C LEU A 245 -8.87 2.32 10.52
N ALA A 246 -7.86 1.63 9.97
CA ALA A 246 -7.02 0.71 10.71
C ALA A 246 -6.28 1.41 11.87
N LEU A 247 -5.72 2.60 11.62
CA LEU A 247 -5.03 3.41 12.61
C LEU A 247 -5.99 3.89 13.71
N ALA A 248 -7.18 4.39 13.36
CA ALA A 248 -8.19 4.81 14.31
C ALA A 248 -8.67 3.62 15.16
N GLY A 249 -8.92 2.47 14.54
CA GLY A 249 -9.32 1.25 15.23
C GLY A 249 -8.26 0.71 16.18
N ALA A 250 -6.98 0.84 15.85
CA ALA A 250 -5.89 0.40 16.72
C ALA A 250 -5.77 1.24 18.01
N ARG A 251 -6.20 2.52 17.96
CA ARG A 251 -6.18 3.43 19.13
C ARG A 251 -7.39 3.26 20.06
N THR A 252 -8.45 2.63 19.60
CA THR A 252 -9.73 2.50 20.35
C THR A 252 -9.72 1.24 21.24
N PRO A 253 -10.47 1.20 22.37
CA PRO A 253 -10.55 0.03 23.27
C PRO A 253 -10.96 -1.26 22.57
N ARG A 254 -10.30 -2.35 22.95
CA ARG A 254 -10.07 -3.58 22.19
C ARG A 254 -11.27 -4.31 21.54
N ARG A 255 -12.43 -4.41 22.18
CA ARG A 255 -13.49 -5.29 21.66
C ARG A 255 -14.32 -4.68 20.54
N ARG A 256 -14.72 -3.41 20.66
CA ARG A 256 -15.59 -2.75 19.68
C ARG A 256 -14.84 -2.37 18.40
N SER A 257 -13.59 -1.90 18.53
CA SER A 257 -12.80 -1.44 17.37
C SER A 257 -12.51 -2.56 16.36
N ALA A 258 -12.21 -3.78 16.83
CA ALA A 258 -11.94 -4.89 15.92
C ALA A 258 -13.17 -5.25 15.08
N ALA A 259 -14.34 -5.34 15.71
CA ALA A 259 -15.57 -5.64 15.01
C ALA A 259 -15.89 -4.53 13.97
N ILE A 260 -15.74 -3.26 14.35
CA ILE A 260 -15.99 -2.14 13.43
C ILE A 260 -15.02 -2.18 12.25
N VAL A 261 -13.71 -2.33 12.48
CA VAL A 261 -12.72 -2.39 11.39
C VAL A 261 -12.99 -3.56 10.45
N VAL A 262 -13.18 -4.77 11.00
CA VAL A 262 -13.44 -5.96 10.18
C VAL A 262 -14.75 -5.85 9.41
N LEU A 263 -15.85 -5.49 10.07
CA LEU A 263 -17.16 -5.35 9.43
C LEU A 263 -17.14 -4.26 8.35
N THR A 264 -16.53 -3.10 8.65
CA THR A 264 -16.41 -2.03 7.65
C THR A 264 -15.61 -2.49 6.45
N THR A 265 -14.46 -3.16 6.69
CA THR A 265 -13.61 -3.65 5.61
C THR A 265 -14.35 -4.67 4.74
N LEU A 266 -15.10 -5.58 5.34
CA LEU A 266 -15.95 -6.54 4.61
C LEU A 266 -17.09 -5.85 3.87
N THR A 267 -17.71 -4.84 4.46
CA THR A 267 -18.77 -4.05 3.80
C THR A 267 -18.24 -3.29 2.59
N VAL A 268 -17.06 -2.67 2.73
CA VAL A 268 -16.36 -1.99 1.61
C VAL A 268 -16.05 -2.99 0.51
N PHE A 269 -15.55 -4.18 0.87
CA PHE A 269 -15.29 -5.24 -0.13
C PHE A 269 -16.55 -5.66 -0.87
N ALA A 270 -17.63 -5.95 -0.14
CA ALA A 270 -18.92 -6.33 -0.74
C ALA A 270 -19.48 -5.21 -1.64
N ALA A 271 -19.42 -3.96 -1.17
CA ALA A 271 -19.84 -2.81 -1.96
C ALA A 271 -19.00 -2.63 -3.23
N CYS A 272 -17.67 -2.76 -3.15
CA CYS A 272 -16.83 -2.73 -4.34
C CYS A 272 -17.17 -3.86 -5.31
N TYR A 273 -17.42 -5.08 -4.81
CA TYR A 273 -17.81 -6.22 -5.65
C TYR A 273 -19.14 -5.98 -6.38
N LEU A 274 -20.16 -5.47 -5.68
CA LEU A 274 -21.46 -5.12 -6.26
C LEU A 274 -21.34 -4.02 -7.31
N LEU A 275 -20.50 -3.01 -7.07
CA LEU A 275 -20.26 -1.92 -8.01
C LEU A 275 -19.49 -2.34 -9.27
N TYR A 276 -18.94 -3.55 -9.31
CA TYR A 276 -18.36 -4.11 -10.54
C TYR A 276 -19.39 -4.80 -11.43
N SER A 277 -20.62 -5.01 -10.95
CA SER A 277 -21.75 -5.51 -11.76
C SER A 277 -22.46 -4.32 -12.44
N PRO A 278 -22.42 -4.21 -13.78
CA PRO A 278 -23.11 -3.13 -14.50
C PRO A 278 -24.61 -3.12 -14.23
N ASP A 279 -25.21 -4.29 -14.08
CA ASP A 279 -26.66 -4.44 -13.88
C ASP A 279 -27.09 -3.90 -12.50
N ASP A 280 -26.32 -4.21 -11.45
CA ASP A 280 -26.59 -3.72 -10.09
C ASP A 280 -26.43 -2.20 -10.01
N VAL A 281 -25.39 -1.66 -10.66
CA VAL A 281 -25.19 -0.21 -10.74
C VAL A 281 -26.31 0.47 -11.51
N ALA A 282 -26.77 -0.11 -12.61
CA ALA A 282 -27.89 0.44 -13.38
C ALA A 282 -29.19 0.51 -12.56
N VAL A 283 -29.43 -0.47 -11.68
CA VAL A 283 -30.54 -0.43 -10.72
C VAL A 283 -30.39 0.70 -9.72
N LEU A 284 -29.20 0.87 -9.14
CA LEU A 284 -28.90 1.94 -8.19
C LEU A 284 -29.00 3.34 -8.80
N MET A 285 -28.64 3.49 -10.07
CA MET A 285 -28.73 4.77 -10.79
C MET A 285 -30.17 5.29 -10.94
N ARG A 286 -31.20 4.48 -10.71
CA ARG A 286 -32.60 4.94 -10.64
C ARG A 286 -32.86 5.80 -9.41
N TRP A 287 -32.05 5.64 -8.35
CA TRP A 287 -32.25 6.28 -7.05
C TRP A 287 -31.18 7.32 -6.72
N MET A 288 -29.98 7.21 -7.31
CA MET A 288 -28.82 8.02 -6.98
C MET A 288 -28.03 8.41 -8.23
N PRO A 289 -27.35 9.60 -8.22
CA PRO A 289 -26.44 9.95 -9.29
C PRO A 289 -25.27 8.94 -9.40
N ALA A 290 -24.86 8.62 -10.62
CA ALA A 290 -23.78 7.68 -10.90
C ALA A 290 -22.47 7.99 -10.13
N ALA A 291 -22.12 9.28 -10.00
CA ALA A 291 -21.00 9.71 -9.20
C ALA A 291 -21.14 9.30 -7.72
N ALA A 292 -22.30 9.51 -7.11
CA ALA A 292 -22.52 9.19 -5.71
C ALA A 292 -22.40 7.69 -5.43
N ILE A 293 -22.89 6.84 -6.34
CA ILE A 293 -22.81 5.38 -6.21
C ILE A 293 -21.34 4.93 -6.12
N ALA A 294 -20.47 5.49 -6.94
CA ALA A 294 -19.05 5.14 -6.95
C ALA A 294 -18.33 5.43 -5.63
N TRP A 295 -18.81 6.41 -4.84
CA TRP A 295 -18.21 6.80 -3.57
C TRP A 295 -18.81 6.11 -2.33
N ILE A 296 -19.82 5.26 -2.48
CA ILE A 296 -20.44 4.54 -1.35
C ILE A 296 -19.44 3.79 -0.49
N PRO A 297 -18.49 2.99 -1.03
CA PRO A 297 -17.53 2.26 -0.23
C PRO A 297 -16.67 3.19 0.62
N ASP A 298 -16.21 4.30 0.05
CA ASP A 298 -15.36 5.28 0.73
C ASP A 298 -16.12 6.06 1.80
N ALA A 299 -17.38 6.39 1.55
CA ALA A 299 -18.25 7.03 2.53
C ALA A 299 -18.45 6.13 3.75
N VAL A 300 -18.67 4.82 3.56
CA VAL A 300 -18.77 3.84 4.65
C VAL A 300 -17.46 3.79 5.47
N ALA A 301 -16.31 3.72 4.81
CA ALA A 301 -15.01 3.71 5.48
C ALA A 301 -14.76 5.02 6.25
N ALA A 302 -15.11 6.17 5.68
CA ALA A 302 -14.96 7.48 6.31
C ALA A 302 -15.85 7.62 7.55
N LEU A 303 -17.12 7.23 7.47
CA LEU A 303 -18.06 7.27 8.59
C LEU A 303 -17.62 6.36 9.75
N ALA A 304 -17.14 5.14 9.44
CA ALA A 304 -16.60 4.25 10.46
C ALA A 304 -15.34 4.83 11.12
N THR A 305 -14.48 5.47 10.35
CA THR A 305 -13.27 6.15 10.86
C THR A 305 -13.64 7.28 11.82
N ILE A 306 -14.60 8.14 11.44
CA ILE A 306 -15.10 9.22 12.29
C ILE A 306 -15.71 8.67 13.57
N SER A 307 -16.51 7.59 13.47
CA SER A 307 -17.09 6.95 14.64
C SER A 307 -16.02 6.43 15.60
N LEU A 308 -14.97 5.78 15.10
CA LEU A 308 -13.87 5.30 15.93
C LEU A 308 -13.06 6.46 16.54
N ALA A 309 -12.79 7.51 15.78
CA ALA A 309 -12.03 8.67 16.27
C ALA A 309 -12.73 9.44 17.41
N ARG A 310 -14.08 9.41 17.45
CA ARG A 310 -14.85 10.01 18.56
C ARG A 310 -14.76 9.21 19.86
N HIS A 311 -14.34 7.97 19.81
CA HIS A 311 -14.27 7.07 20.96
C HIS A 311 -12.81 6.72 21.35
N ALA A 312 -11.82 7.27 20.65
CA ALA A 312 -10.38 7.13 20.92
C ALA A 312 -9.89 8.24 21.87
#